data_ae5ba5c734aad0438814b03325b7259a
#
_entry.id   ae5ba5c734aad0438814b03325b7259a
#
_cell.length_a   1.000
_cell.length_b   1.000
_cell.length_c   1.000
_cell.angle_alpha   90.00
_cell.angle_beta   90.00
_cell.angle_gamma   90.00
#
_symmetry.space_group_name_H-M   'P 1'
#
loop_
_entity.id
_entity.type
_entity.pdbx_description
1 polymer ?
#
loop_
_entity_poly.entity_id
_entity_poly.type
_entity_poly.pdbx_seq_one_letter_code
_entity_poly.pdbx_strand_id
1 'polypeptide(L)'
;RILKNKEDKKRFLEKFGISKKRRFKGKLIWFHGSSVGEIMSLLPLIHHYENTKSVKEILITSNTISSNKILQKLNLKKTVHQYYPIDHNFIVKKFLNHWKPDAAIFVDSEIWPSMFKHLNKYKINLIQLNTRITQKSFQRWIRFKNFSYSVFKNISASYPQKK
;
A
#
# COMPACT_ATOMS: atom_id res chain seq x y z
N ARG A 1 1.09 -15.28 15.16
CA ARG A 1 -0.09 -14.89 14.33
C ARG A 1 -0.60 -16.02 13.46
N ILE A 2 0.27 -16.81 12.86
CA ILE A 2 -0.10 -18.01 12.06
C ILE A 2 -0.87 -19.02 12.93
N LEU A 3 -0.38 -19.30 14.14
CA LEU A 3 -0.98 -20.25 15.09
C LEU A 3 -2.39 -19.85 15.57
N LYS A 4 -2.76 -18.55 15.43
CA LYS A 4 -4.10 -18.04 15.80
C LYS A 4 -5.02 -17.86 14.60
N ASN A 5 -4.75 -18.47 13.44
CA ASN A 5 -5.49 -18.31 12.18
C ASN A 5 -5.66 -16.84 11.71
N LYS A 6 -4.79 -15.94 12.16
CA LYS A 6 -4.80 -14.53 11.79
C LYS A 6 -3.98 -14.22 10.52
N GLU A 7 -3.26 -15.22 10.00
CA GLU A 7 -2.44 -15.11 8.79
C GLU A 7 -2.72 -16.26 7.81
N ASP A 8 -2.66 -15.93 6.53
CA ASP A 8 -2.86 -16.90 5.45
C ASP A 8 -1.59 -17.74 5.26
N LYS A 9 -1.63 -19.01 5.70
CA LYS A 9 -0.51 -19.94 5.60
C LYS A 9 -0.04 -20.18 4.17
N LYS A 10 -0.94 -20.12 3.19
CA LYS A 10 -0.62 -20.37 1.77
C LYS A 10 0.04 -19.17 1.10
N ARG A 11 -0.21 -17.96 1.61
CA ARG A 11 0.22 -16.70 1.01
C ARG A 11 1.21 -15.91 1.88
N PHE A 12 1.73 -16.50 2.96
CA PHE A 12 2.60 -15.78 3.89
C PHE A 12 3.91 -15.28 3.25
N LEU A 13 4.39 -15.96 2.20
CA LEU A 13 5.58 -15.56 1.44
C LEU A 13 5.44 -14.19 0.77
N GLU A 14 4.22 -13.73 0.54
CA GLU A 14 3.95 -12.39 -0.01
C GLU A 14 4.47 -11.29 0.92
N LYS A 15 4.50 -11.54 2.25
CA LYS A 15 5.09 -10.62 3.24
C LYS A 15 6.61 -10.48 3.10
N PHE A 16 7.25 -11.42 2.43
CA PHE A 16 8.68 -11.38 2.10
C PHE A 16 8.93 -10.83 0.68
N GLY A 17 7.96 -10.14 0.12
CA GLY A 17 8.05 -9.54 -1.21
C GLY A 17 8.03 -10.55 -2.36
N ILE A 18 7.60 -11.80 -2.09
CA ILE A 18 7.52 -12.86 -3.10
C ILE A 18 6.08 -12.95 -3.57
N SER A 19 5.83 -12.67 -4.85
CA SER A 19 4.54 -12.88 -5.49
C SER A 19 4.59 -14.06 -6.46
N LYS A 20 3.55 -14.91 -6.41
CA LYS A 20 3.31 -15.93 -7.44
C LYS A 20 2.47 -15.37 -8.61
N LYS A 21 1.93 -14.17 -8.46
CA LYS A 21 1.08 -13.54 -9.46
C LYS A 21 1.94 -12.86 -10.51
N ARG A 22 1.58 -13.04 -11.77
CA ARG A 22 2.27 -12.41 -12.90
C ARG A 22 1.91 -10.93 -12.94
N ARG A 23 2.92 -10.08 -13.12
CA ARG A 23 2.75 -8.66 -13.44
C ARG A 23 2.46 -8.50 -14.93
N PHE A 24 1.35 -7.87 -15.28
CA PHE A 24 1.04 -7.56 -16.68
C PHE A 24 1.79 -6.30 -17.16
N LYS A 25 2.11 -6.25 -18.46
CA LYS A 25 2.69 -5.04 -19.06
C LYS A 25 1.68 -3.89 -19.06
N GLY A 26 2.15 -2.68 -18.83
CA GLY A 26 1.36 -1.46 -18.86
C GLY A 26 1.23 -0.79 -17.48
N LYS A 27 0.43 0.28 -17.43
CA LYS A 27 0.30 1.14 -16.24
C LYS A 27 -0.36 0.40 -15.08
N LEU A 28 0.33 0.40 -13.93
CA LEU A 28 -0.15 -0.17 -12.67
C LEU A 28 -0.32 0.93 -11.63
N ILE A 29 -1.50 0.99 -11.03
CA ILE A 29 -1.76 1.82 -9.85
C ILE A 29 -1.80 0.92 -8.62
N TRP A 30 -1.04 1.28 -7.60
CA TRP A 30 -0.97 0.53 -6.35
C TRP A 30 -1.72 1.25 -5.25
N PHE A 31 -2.68 0.55 -4.63
CA PHE A 31 -3.42 1.00 -3.45
C PHE A 31 -2.98 0.21 -2.21
N HIS A 32 -2.81 0.89 -1.10
CA HIS A 32 -2.57 0.27 0.19
C HIS A 32 -3.55 0.74 1.25
N GLY A 33 -4.15 -0.25 1.94
CA GLY A 33 -4.93 -0.04 3.15
C GLY A 33 -4.79 -1.25 4.05
N SER A 34 -4.47 -1.05 5.32
CA SER A 34 -4.19 -2.13 6.26
C SER A 34 -5.43 -2.92 6.67
N SER A 35 -6.58 -2.28 6.70
CA SER A 35 -7.84 -2.82 7.20
C SER A 35 -8.92 -2.87 6.12
N VAL A 36 -10.01 -3.59 6.44
CA VAL A 36 -11.22 -3.64 5.59
C VAL A 36 -11.79 -2.25 5.37
N GLY A 37 -11.94 -1.45 6.44
CA GLY A 37 -12.52 -0.10 6.34
C GLY A 37 -11.71 0.82 5.44
N GLU A 38 -10.38 0.76 5.54
CA GLU A 38 -9.48 1.52 4.69
C GLU A 38 -9.60 1.11 3.21
N ILE A 39 -9.63 -0.20 2.92
CA ILE A 39 -9.85 -0.69 1.55
C ILE A 39 -11.20 -0.25 1.00
N MET A 40 -12.27 -0.32 1.82
CA MET A 40 -13.60 0.12 1.40
C MET A 40 -13.65 1.61 1.09
N SER A 41 -12.91 2.44 1.82
CA SER A 41 -12.81 3.88 1.56
C SER A 41 -12.12 4.20 0.21
N LEU A 42 -11.29 3.30 -0.28
CA LEU A 42 -10.61 3.42 -1.58
C LEU A 42 -11.45 2.93 -2.77
N LEU A 43 -12.57 2.24 -2.54
CA LEU A 43 -13.37 1.65 -3.62
C LEU A 43 -13.79 2.62 -4.72
N PRO A 44 -14.23 3.86 -4.43
CA PRO A 44 -14.58 4.81 -5.49
C PRO A 44 -13.42 5.06 -6.46
N LEU A 45 -12.19 5.21 -5.94
CA LEU A 45 -10.99 5.38 -6.77
C LEU A 45 -10.61 4.09 -7.49
N ILE A 46 -10.71 2.94 -6.83
CA ILE A 46 -10.44 1.63 -7.44
C ILE A 46 -11.39 1.43 -8.64
N HIS A 47 -12.69 1.66 -8.47
CA HIS A 47 -13.66 1.57 -9.58
C HIS A 47 -13.39 2.56 -10.72
N HIS A 48 -12.97 3.79 -10.38
CA HIS A 48 -12.56 4.76 -11.40
C HIS A 48 -11.41 4.20 -12.25
N TYR A 49 -10.37 3.66 -11.62
CA TYR A 49 -9.22 3.11 -12.35
C TYR A 49 -9.51 1.76 -13.03
N GLU A 50 -10.43 0.95 -12.50
CA GLU A 50 -10.94 -0.25 -13.20
C GLU A 50 -11.52 0.10 -14.58
N ASN A 51 -12.21 1.26 -14.67
CA ASN A 51 -12.82 1.74 -15.91
C ASN A 51 -11.87 2.58 -16.79
N THR A 52 -10.70 2.97 -16.27
CA THR A 52 -9.73 3.78 -17.01
C THR A 52 -8.94 2.92 -18.01
N LYS A 53 -9.07 3.22 -19.32
CA LYS A 53 -8.45 2.43 -20.41
C LYS A 53 -6.91 2.39 -20.34
N SER A 54 -6.27 3.47 -19.90
CA SER A 54 -4.82 3.57 -19.79
C SER A 54 -4.23 2.74 -18.65
N VAL A 55 -5.03 2.40 -17.62
CA VAL A 55 -4.63 1.53 -16.50
C VAL A 55 -4.86 0.08 -16.89
N LYS A 56 -3.82 -0.73 -16.80
CA LYS A 56 -3.86 -2.15 -17.17
C LYS A 56 -3.98 -3.07 -15.95
N GLU A 57 -3.48 -2.63 -14.82
CA GLU A 57 -3.49 -3.42 -13.60
C GLU A 57 -3.63 -2.52 -12.37
N ILE A 58 -4.34 -3.01 -11.38
CA ILE A 58 -4.49 -2.39 -10.05
C ILE A 58 -3.97 -3.39 -9.04
N LEU A 59 -2.97 -2.97 -8.27
CA LEU A 59 -2.49 -3.73 -7.12
C LEU A 59 -3.14 -3.18 -5.86
N ILE A 60 -3.76 -4.05 -5.07
CA ILE A 60 -4.22 -3.71 -3.73
C ILE A 60 -3.41 -4.52 -2.72
N THR A 61 -2.84 -3.82 -1.74
CA THR A 61 -2.17 -4.49 -0.62
C THR A 61 -2.90 -4.24 0.70
N SER A 62 -2.96 -5.28 1.53
CA SER A 62 -3.53 -5.19 2.87
C SER A 62 -2.81 -6.12 3.86
N ASN A 63 -3.13 -5.96 5.16
CA ASN A 63 -2.51 -6.74 6.23
C ASN A 63 -3.40 -7.87 6.77
N THR A 64 -4.69 -7.95 6.37
CA THR A 64 -5.66 -8.86 6.97
C THR A 64 -6.26 -9.86 5.98
N ILE A 65 -6.59 -11.06 6.47
CA ILE A 65 -7.34 -12.06 5.70
C ILE A 65 -8.72 -11.55 5.31
N SER A 66 -9.37 -10.80 6.20
CA SER A 66 -10.70 -10.24 5.96
C SER A 66 -10.73 -9.29 4.78
N SER A 67 -9.69 -8.45 4.62
CA SER A 67 -9.55 -7.56 3.45
C SER A 67 -9.49 -8.36 2.15
N ASN A 68 -8.72 -9.45 2.12
CA ASN A 68 -8.65 -10.32 0.95
C ASN A 68 -10.01 -10.97 0.63
N LYS A 69 -10.71 -11.50 1.64
CA LYS A 69 -12.03 -12.12 1.45
C LYS A 69 -13.07 -11.15 0.88
N ILE A 70 -13.04 -9.89 1.31
CA ILE A 70 -13.95 -8.87 0.78
C ILE A 70 -13.60 -8.53 -0.66
N LEU A 71 -12.33 -8.30 -0.96
CA LEU A 71 -11.88 -8.00 -2.33
C LEU A 71 -12.26 -9.11 -3.32
N GLN A 72 -12.20 -10.38 -2.90
CA GLN A 72 -12.63 -11.51 -3.75
C GLN A 72 -14.12 -11.51 -4.09
N LYS A 73 -14.97 -10.86 -3.26
CA LYS A 73 -16.41 -10.71 -3.52
C LYS A 73 -16.73 -9.56 -4.49
N LEU A 74 -15.77 -8.65 -4.66
CA LEU A 74 -15.91 -7.53 -5.60
C LEU A 74 -15.51 -8.02 -6.98
N ASN A 75 -16.38 -7.85 -7.96
CA ASN A 75 -16.11 -8.27 -9.34
C ASN A 75 -15.14 -7.30 -10.06
N LEU A 76 -13.89 -7.25 -9.58
CA LEU A 76 -12.83 -6.37 -10.07
C LEU A 76 -11.96 -7.13 -11.08
N LYS A 77 -11.92 -6.66 -12.34
CA LYS A 77 -11.30 -7.38 -13.47
C LYS A 77 -9.79 -7.14 -13.60
N LYS A 78 -9.34 -5.93 -13.27
CA LYS A 78 -7.92 -5.53 -13.38
C LYS A 78 -7.18 -5.60 -12.05
N THR A 79 -7.88 -5.93 -10.97
CA THR A 79 -7.37 -5.83 -9.62
C THR A 79 -6.76 -7.14 -9.13
N VAL A 80 -5.57 -7.03 -8.60
CA VAL A 80 -4.82 -8.10 -7.94
C VAL A 80 -4.58 -7.72 -6.49
N HIS A 81 -4.82 -8.65 -5.57
CA HIS A 81 -4.52 -8.46 -4.15
C HIS A 81 -3.25 -9.20 -3.74
N GLN A 82 -2.39 -8.53 -2.97
CA GLN A 82 -1.24 -9.11 -2.27
C GLN A 82 -1.19 -8.64 -0.82
N TYR A 83 -0.67 -9.48 0.09
CA TYR A 83 -0.37 -9.01 1.44
C TYR A 83 0.81 -8.04 1.41
N TYR A 84 0.69 -6.97 2.21
CA TYR A 84 1.70 -5.93 2.30
C TYR A 84 3.04 -6.53 2.78
N PRO A 85 4.16 -6.20 2.15
CA PRO A 85 5.47 -6.72 2.52
C PRO A 85 5.95 -6.12 3.85
N ILE A 86 6.79 -6.86 4.56
CA ILE A 86 7.50 -6.36 5.73
C ILE A 86 8.38 -5.18 5.32
N ASP A 87 8.33 -4.09 6.09
CA ASP A 87 9.06 -2.85 5.79
C ASP A 87 10.57 -2.98 6.07
N HIS A 88 11.23 -3.84 5.32
CA HIS A 88 12.67 -4.05 5.34
C HIS A 88 13.28 -3.81 3.97
N ASN A 89 14.40 -3.12 3.91
CA ASN A 89 15.02 -2.66 2.65
C ASN A 89 15.08 -3.73 1.54
N PHE A 90 15.54 -4.92 1.87
CA PHE A 90 15.65 -6.02 0.89
C PHE A 90 14.29 -6.51 0.39
N ILE A 91 13.33 -6.65 1.30
CA ILE A 91 11.98 -7.14 1.00
C ILE A 91 11.21 -6.13 0.14
N VAL A 92 11.26 -4.85 0.53
CA VAL A 92 10.67 -3.74 -0.21
C VAL A 92 11.22 -3.64 -1.63
N LYS A 93 12.55 -3.74 -1.76
CA LYS A 93 13.22 -3.74 -3.09
C LYS A 93 12.74 -4.90 -3.95
N LYS A 94 12.61 -6.10 -3.38
CA LYS A 94 12.10 -7.27 -4.10
C LYS A 94 10.66 -7.09 -4.56
N PHE A 95 9.80 -6.58 -3.68
CA PHE A 95 8.41 -6.26 -3.97
C PHE A 95 8.29 -5.23 -5.11
N LEU A 96 9.00 -4.11 -5.01
CA LEU A 96 8.96 -3.05 -6.02
C LEU A 96 9.55 -3.47 -7.37
N ASN A 97 10.59 -4.30 -7.36
CA ASN A 97 11.16 -4.86 -8.60
C ASN A 97 10.20 -5.80 -9.33
N HIS A 98 9.34 -6.50 -8.59
CA HIS A 98 8.32 -7.36 -9.17
C HIS A 98 7.15 -6.54 -9.74
N TRP A 99 6.57 -5.65 -8.92
CA TRP A 99 5.35 -4.94 -9.28
C TRP A 99 5.56 -3.70 -10.15
N LYS A 100 6.64 -2.95 -9.94
CA LYS A 100 6.98 -1.71 -10.67
C LYS A 100 5.76 -0.80 -10.85
N PRO A 101 5.13 -0.33 -9.76
CA PRO A 101 3.95 0.53 -9.87
C PRO A 101 4.33 1.90 -10.43
N ASP A 102 3.41 2.50 -11.19
CA ASP A 102 3.57 3.86 -11.71
C ASP A 102 3.19 4.93 -10.66
N ALA A 103 2.30 4.58 -9.75
CA ALA A 103 1.94 5.41 -8.60
C ALA A 103 1.51 4.52 -7.44
N ALA A 104 1.72 5.00 -6.21
CA ALA A 104 1.29 4.36 -4.97
C ALA A 104 0.35 5.30 -4.20
N ILE A 105 -0.82 4.79 -3.82
CA ILE A 105 -1.86 5.52 -3.10
C ILE A 105 -2.11 4.80 -1.78
N PHE A 106 -1.74 5.43 -0.68
CA PHE A 106 -1.89 4.89 0.66
C PHE A 106 -3.01 5.64 1.39
N VAL A 107 -3.82 4.92 2.15
CA VAL A 107 -4.90 5.53 2.92
C VAL A 107 -4.59 5.48 4.41
N ASP A 108 -5.15 6.46 5.14
CA ASP A 108 -4.94 6.66 6.58
C ASP A 108 -3.46 6.98 6.91
N SER A 109 -3.06 6.74 8.14
CA SER A 109 -1.74 7.11 8.68
C SER A 109 -0.72 5.98 8.60
N GLU A 110 -0.78 5.18 7.55
CA GLU A 110 0.17 4.11 7.28
C GLU A 110 1.52 4.69 6.84
N ILE A 111 2.49 4.67 7.75
CA ILE A 111 3.83 5.21 7.50
C ILE A 111 4.84 4.06 7.52
N TRP A 112 5.47 3.85 6.39
CA TRP A 112 6.41 2.76 6.12
C TRP A 112 7.75 3.32 5.63
N PRO A 113 8.70 3.59 6.54
CA PRO A 113 9.93 4.34 6.22
C PRO A 113 10.77 3.75 5.10
N SER A 114 10.98 2.41 5.09
CA SER A 114 11.75 1.75 4.04
C SER A 114 11.01 1.80 2.71
N MET A 115 9.70 1.57 2.71
CA MET A 115 8.88 1.64 1.50
C MET A 115 8.89 3.05 0.91
N PHE A 116 8.66 4.08 1.72
CA PHE A 116 8.62 5.47 1.27
C PHE A 116 9.95 5.90 0.64
N LYS A 117 11.07 5.55 1.31
CA LYS A 117 12.41 5.80 0.78
C LYS A 117 12.63 5.14 -0.59
N HIS A 118 12.18 3.89 -0.76
CA HIS A 118 12.35 3.17 -2.02
C HIS A 118 11.43 3.68 -3.11
N LEU A 119 10.18 4.03 -2.80
CA LEU A 119 9.26 4.66 -3.77
C LEU A 119 9.89 5.92 -4.36
N ASN A 120 10.43 6.81 -3.52
CA ASN A 120 11.13 8.00 -3.98
C ASN A 120 12.37 7.65 -4.83
N LYS A 121 13.20 6.70 -4.38
CA LYS A 121 14.38 6.25 -5.12
C LYS A 121 14.02 5.72 -6.52
N TYR A 122 12.89 5.02 -6.65
CA TYR A 122 12.38 4.50 -7.93
C TYR A 122 11.56 5.53 -8.71
N LYS A 123 11.44 6.78 -8.21
CA LYS A 123 10.65 7.86 -8.81
C LYS A 123 9.16 7.51 -8.95
N ILE A 124 8.64 6.73 -8.03
CA ILE A 124 7.23 6.36 -7.93
C ILE A 124 6.54 7.37 -7.02
N ASN A 125 5.54 8.08 -7.54
CA ASN A 125 4.77 9.04 -6.76
C ASN A 125 4.00 8.35 -5.65
N LEU A 126 4.22 8.80 -4.40
CA LEU A 126 3.47 8.36 -3.23
C LEU A 126 2.44 9.41 -2.85
N ILE A 127 1.17 9.04 -2.90
CA ILE A 127 0.04 9.86 -2.52
C ILE A 127 -0.58 9.28 -1.25
N GLN A 128 -0.77 10.11 -0.24
CA GLN A 128 -1.49 9.71 0.96
C GLN A 128 -2.87 10.36 1.00
N LEU A 129 -3.90 9.55 1.24
CA LEU A 129 -5.30 9.98 1.32
C LEU A 129 -5.82 9.79 2.74
N ASN A 130 -6.74 10.67 3.12
CA ASN A 130 -7.44 10.59 4.42
C ASN A 130 -6.48 10.54 5.61
N THR A 131 -5.35 11.24 5.49
CA THR A 131 -4.32 11.21 6.54
C THR A 131 -4.78 11.92 7.78
N ARG A 132 -4.45 11.33 8.92
CA ARG A 132 -4.64 11.93 10.24
C ARG A 132 -3.45 11.59 11.13
N ILE A 133 -3.07 12.53 11.97
CA ILE A 133 -2.04 12.30 12.96
C ILE A 133 -2.61 12.60 14.35
N THR A 134 -2.48 11.68 15.28
CA THR A 134 -2.86 11.93 16.67
C THR A 134 -1.81 12.79 17.35
N GLN A 135 -2.21 13.57 18.36
CA GLN A 135 -1.29 14.40 19.13
C GLN A 135 -0.10 13.58 19.68
N LYS A 136 -0.37 12.39 20.20
CA LYS A 136 0.66 11.46 20.69
C LYS A 136 1.64 11.02 19.61
N SER A 137 1.14 10.73 18.41
CA SER A 137 1.99 10.35 17.27
C SER A 137 2.82 11.53 16.78
N PHE A 138 2.21 12.71 16.68
CA PHE A 138 2.90 13.94 16.32
C PHE A 138 4.07 14.26 17.26
N GLN A 139 3.85 14.18 18.58
CA GLN A 139 4.91 14.39 19.58
C GLN A 139 6.07 13.39 19.43
N ARG A 140 5.79 12.14 19.12
CA ARG A 140 6.84 11.14 18.83
C ARG A 140 7.65 11.49 17.59
N TRP A 141 6.98 11.91 16.50
CA TRP A 141 7.67 12.29 15.27
C TRP A 141 8.54 13.56 15.45
N ILE A 142 8.08 14.57 16.18
CA ILE A 142 8.86 15.78 16.46
C ILE A 142 10.12 15.46 17.28
N ARG A 143 10.09 14.50 18.19
CA ARG A 143 11.26 14.12 19.00
C ARG A 143 12.45 13.68 18.13
N PHE A 144 12.19 13.10 16.97
CA PHE A 144 13.22 12.62 16.03
C PHE A 144 13.15 13.38 14.69
N LYS A 145 13.32 14.71 14.72
CA LYS A 145 13.12 15.61 13.57
C LYS A 145 13.82 15.15 12.29
N ASN A 146 15.11 14.82 12.35
CA ASN A 146 15.87 14.41 11.16
C ASN A 146 15.35 13.11 10.55
N PHE A 147 15.00 12.14 11.39
CA PHE A 147 14.39 10.89 10.93
C PHE A 147 13.01 11.15 10.32
N SER A 148 12.16 11.91 11.00
CA SER A 148 10.84 12.28 10.51
C SER A 148 10.91 12.98 9.17
N TYR A 149 11.78 13.97 9.04
CA TYR A 149 12.00 14.65 7.75
C TYR A 149 12.45 13.66 6.67
N SER A 150 13.37 12.75 6.98
CA SER A 150 13.86 11.75 6.02
C SER A 150 12.76 10.80 5.52
N VAL A 151 11.71 10.58 6.32
CA VAL A 151 10.55 9.76 5.96
C VAL A 151 9.52 10.57 5.16
N PHE A 152 9.07 11.69 5.73
CA PHE A 152 7.96 12.45 5.18
C PHE A 152 8.29 13.19 3.87
N LYS A 153 9.54 13.57 3.65
CA LYS A 153 9.99 14.17 2.38
C LYS A 153 9.77 13.27 1.14
N ASN A 154 9.52 11.98 1.35
CA ASN A 154 9.28 11.03 0.27
C ASN A 154 7.81 10.97 -0.20
N ILE A 155 6.92 11.69 0.47
CA ILE A 155 5.50 11.78 0.10
C ILE A 155 5.35 12.86 -0.96
N SER A 156 4.79 12.48 -2.12
CA SER A 156 4.59 13.41 -3.25
C SER A 156 3.38 14.33 -3.01
N ALA A 157 2.32 13.81 -2.40
CA ALA A 157 1.14 14.58 -2.04
C ALA A 157 0.43 13.94 -0.83
N SER A 158 -0.18 14.76 0.02
CA SER A 158 -0.97 14.29 1.16
C SER A 158 -2.28 15.07 1.25
N TYR A 159 -3.38 14.32 1.38
CA TYR A 159 -4.74 14.85 1.50
C TYR A 159 -5.30 14.47 2.87
N PRO A 160 -5.27 15.39 3.84
CA PRO A 160 -5.72 15.10 5.20
C PRO A 160 -7.24 14.95 5.27
N GLN A 161 -7.69 14.19 6.26
CA GLN A 161 -9.10 14.12 6.61
C GLN A 161 -9.58 15.52 7.05
N LYS A 162 -10.65 16.02 6.46
CA LYS A 162 -11.33 17.22 6.98
C LYS A 162 -11.91 16.88 8.37
N LYS A 163 -11.71 17.78 9.31
CA LYS A 163 -12.40 17.73 10.61
C LYS A 163 -13.87 18.03 10.44
#